data_8ad26152a657b8f2641db43e9612f1ad
#
_entry.id   8ad26152a657b8f2641db43e9612f1ad
#
_cell.length_a   1.000
_cell.length_b   1.000
_cell.length_c   1.000
_cell.angle_alpha   90.00
_cell.angle_beta   90.00
_cell.angle_gamma   90.00
#
_symmetry.space_group_name_H-M   'P 1'
#
loop_
_entity.id
_entity.type
_entity.pdbx_description
1 polymer ?
#
loop_
_entity_poly.entity_id
_entity_poly.type
_entity_poly.pdbx_seq_one_letter_code
_entity_poly.pdbx_strand_id
1 'polypeptide(L)'
;MKKILSIILIFLLVSCLSVTAVGETVITVEKARSLALEYNRQFQTAQKEIDRARGEIISARSGALPQVNLGGRYTRNIKSPAIFFEDEKITIGNDNDFELSLSFTQPLYAGGKVGSALKVAKIFEKYSEEKVEEVRSGIIFGAESYFYDAILAEENLKVLQSSYEQLSYNLEVVEKYFDQGMVSEYELLRARVEKMNLEPQLIAAESRVNLSRKRLKSFLGLALEEDIKLVSDYEDTVMADIPSLDSLVAFALKNRPEVKQASLQKKGYDKAVRIAKGDWLWPNLDFNTTYDITGASDDFKLGSREISKSWTASLLFNIPLFDGGRTIGEVRKAKTDYYQAVLAEQQTKDDIRLEVEQAYDNLLMTKRALDVQKETINQAEEGMRIANLRYQSGVGTQLEVLSAQTALTDARTNLAAAIYSFRLAKSALKKATSYDPV
;
A
#
# COMPACT_ATOMS: atom_id res chain seq x y z
N MET A 1 31.61 48.24 -6.86
CA MET A 1 30.89 47.25 -7.70
C MET A 1 31.73 46.06 -8.13
N LYS A 2 32.98 46.18 -8.58
CA LYS A 2 33.83 45.03 -9.03
C LYS A 2 34.15 44.01 -7.89
N LYS A 3 34.32 44.41 -6.62
CA LYS A 3 34.61 43.49 -5.50
C LYS A 3 33.41 42.68 -5.05
N ILE A 4 32.17 43.17 -5.21
CA ILE A 4 30.94 42.48 -4.86
C ILE A 4 30.61 41.41 -5.93
N LEU A 5 30.88 41.69 -7.19
CA LEU A 5 30.70 40.73 -8.29
C LEU A 5 31.69 39.57 -8.22
N SER A 6 32.93 39.77 -7.74
CA SER A 6 33.89 38.68 -7.49
C SER A 6 33.51 37.76 -6.35
N ILE A 7 32.88 38.27 -5.27
CA ILE A 7 32.43 37.46 -4.13
C ILE A 7 31.20 36.62 -4.51
N ILE A 8 30.30 37.14 -5.33
CA ILE A 8 29.12 36.41 -5.82
C ILE A 8 29.55 35.30 -6.79
N LEU A 9 30.58 35.54 -7.64
CA LEU A 9 31.10 34.55 -8.58
C LEU A 9 31.85 33.41 -7.86
N ILE A 10 32.54 33.69 -6.74
CA ILE A 10 33.19 32.67 -5.90
C ILE A 10 32.18 31.86 -5.14
N PHE A 11 31.06 32.45 -4.65
CA PHE A 11 29.98 31.71 -4.01
C PHE A 11 29.19 30.83 -4.98
N LEU A 12 29.05 31.20 -6.25
CA LEU A 12 28.43 30.39 -7.30
C LEU A 12 29.32 29.23 -7.76
N LEU A 13 30.66 29.36 -7.65
CA LEU A 13 31.59 28.28 -8.03
C LEU A 13 31.80 27.25 -6.93
N VAL A 14 31.55 27.61 -5.64
CA VAL A 14 31.65 26.69 -4.51
C VAL A 14 30.37 25.82 -4.33
N SER A 15 29.23 26.26 -4.85
CA SER A 15 27.96 25.49 -4.80
C SER A 15 27.84 24.37 -5.86
N CYS A 16 28.83 24.24 -6.76
CA CYS A 16 28.78 23.26 -7.86
C CYS A 16 29.71 22.04 -7.67
N LEU A 17 30.35 21.88 -6.50
CA LEU A 17 31.27 20.77 -6.22
C LEU A 17 30.80 19.93 -5.02
N SER A 18 29.50 19.67 -4.88
CA SER A 18 29.02 18.49 -4.20
C SER A 18 29.00 17.34 -5.20
N VAL A 19 30.16 16.88 -5.60
CA VAL A 19 30.32 15.51 -6.10
C VAL A 19 30.04 14.63 -4.89
N THR A 20 28.77 14.25 -4.72
CA THR A 20 28.41 13.11 -3.88
C THR A 20 29.18 11.93 -4.45
N ALA A 21 30.22 11.48 -3.74
CA ALA A 21 30.78 10.17 -3.96
C ALA A 21 29.56 9.22 -3.85
N VAL A 22 29.10 8.69 -4.99
CA VAL A 22 28.10 7.64 -5.05
C VAL A 22 28.81 6.40 -4.48
N GLY A 23 28.87 6.32 -3.17
CA GLY A 23 29.26 5.10 -2.47
C GLY A 23 28.17 4.08 -2.73
N GLU A 24 28.57 2.88 -3.14
CA GLU A 24 27.68 1.75 -3.33
C GLU A 24 26.84 1.56 -2.05
N THR A 25 25.51 1.76 -2.16
CA THR A 25 24.59 1.68 -1.00
C THR A 25 24.41 0.21 -0.61
N VAL A 26 24.96 -0.18 0.54
CA VAL A 26 24.78 -1.53 1.06
C VAL A 26 23.36 -1.68 1.61
N ILE A 27 22.64 -2.67 1.10
CA ILE A 27 21.26 -2.98 1.50
C ILE A 27 21.21 -4.36 2.12
N THR A 28 20.87 -4.41 3.42
CA THR A 28 20.46 -5.63 4.13
C THR A 28 18.94 -5.74 4.14
N VAL A 29 18.39 -6.85 4.58
CA VAL A 29 16.91 -7.02 4.67
C VAL A 29 16.30 -6.01 5.64
N GLU A 30 16.97 -5.70 6.76
CA GLU A 30 16.53 -4.68 7.75
C GLU A 30 16.52 -3.28 7.10
N LYS A 31 17.58 -2.97 6.37
CA LYS A 31 17.68 -1.70 5.64
C LYS A 31 16.61 -1.59 4.56
N ALA A 32 16.32 -2.69 3.84
CA ALA A 32 15.25 -2.73 2.86
C ALA A 32 13.87 -2.47 3.50
N ARG A 33 13.58 -3.08 4.66
CA ARG A 33 12.34 -2.80 5.44
C ARG A 33 12.24 -1.32 5.82
N SER A 34 13.32 -0.75 6.36
CA SER A 34 13.32 0.65 6.81
C SER A 34 13.14 1.63 5.65
N LEU A 35 13.85 1.44 4.54
CA LEU A 35 13.71 2.27 3.33
C LEU A 35 12.30 2.17 2.72
N ALA A 36 11.72 0.96 2.66
CA ALA A 36 10.36 0.79 2.19
C ALA A 36 9.35 1.55 3.05
N LEU A 37 9.48 1.53 4.38
CA LEU A 37 8.60 2.28 5.27
C LEU A 37 8.82 3.81 5.20
N GLU A 38 10.00 4.26 4.80
CA GLU A 38 10.31 5.68 4.68
C GLU A 38 9.87 6.27 3.33
N TYR A 39 10.14 5.57 2.23
CA TYR A 39 10.00 6.12 0.88
C TYR A 39 8.91 5.49 0.03
N ASN A 40 8.31 4.36 0.44
CA ASN A 40 7.26 3.72 -0.36
C ASN A 40 6.00 4.59 -0.41
N ARG A 41 5.58 4.93 -1.62
CA ARG A 41 4.44 5.83 -1.87
C ARG A 41 3.11 5.29 -1.36
N GLN A 42 2.92 3.97 -1.41
CA GLN A 42 1.69 3.33 -0.92
C GLN A 42 1.56 3.49 0.60
N PHE A 43 2.68 3.34 1.33
CA PHE A 43 2.69 3.56 2.78
C PHE A 43 2.44 5.03 3.15
N GLN A 44 3.10 5.96 2.43
CA GLN A 44 2.86 7.39 2.62
C GLN A 44 1.40 7.78 2.33
N THR A 45 0.80 7.20 1.29
CA THR A 45 -0.63 7.41 0.98
C THR A 45 -1.52 6.91 2.13
N ALA A 46 -1.25 5.72 2.67
CA ALA A 46 -2.00 5.18 3.79
C ALA A 46 -1.90 6.08 5.04
N GLN A 47 -0.73 6.64 5.33
CA GLN A 47 -0.56 7.61 6.43
C GLN A 47 -1.41 8.88 6.23
N LYS A 48 -1.57 9.35 5.00
CA LYS A 48 -2.41 10.52 4.69
C LYS A 48 -3.91 10.27 4.88
N GLU A 49 -4.37 9.03 4.83
CA GLU A 49 -5.76 8.70 5.16
C GLU A 49 -6.12 8.99 6.64
N ILE A 50 -5.14 8.98 7.55
CA ILE A 50 -5.36 9.42 8.94
C ILE A 50 -5.65 10.93 8.98
N ASP A 51 -4.92 11.75 8.21
CA ASP A 51 -5.16 13.20 8.13
C ASP A 51 -6.56 13.48 7.55
N ARG A 52 -6.98 12.70 6.55
CA ARG A 52 -8.34 12.76 6.00
C ARG A 52 -9.39 12.39 7.06
N ALA A 53 -9.19 11.31 7.80
CA ALA A 53 -10.10 10.90 8.87
C ALA A 53 -10.22 11.96 9.98
N ARG A 54 -9.14 12.68 10.31
CA ARG A 54 -9.17 13.84 11.21
C ARG A 54 -9.98 14.99 10.64
N GLY A 55 -9.89 15.23 9.32
CA GLY A 55 -10.77 16.19 8.62
C GLY A 55 -12.25 15.85 8.78
N GLU A 56 -12.61 14.57 8.67
CA GLU A 56 -13.99 14.10 8.89
C GLU A 56 -14.48 14.33 10.34
N ILE A 57 -13.59 14.23 11.34
CA ILE A 57 -13.94 14.56 12.73
C ILE A 57 -14.26 16.06 12.86
N ILE A 58 -13.48 16.93 12.22
CA ILE A 58 -13.73 18.38 12.21
C ILE A 58 -15.07 18.67 11.52
N SER A 59 -15.31 18.03 10.37
CA SER A 59 -16.57 18.14 9.62
C SER A 59 -17.78 17.65 10.45
N ALA A 60 -17.67 16.48 11.07
CA ALA A 60 -18.74 15.97 11.94
C ALA A 60 -19.01 16.88 13.15
N ARG A 61 -17.96 17.50 13.69
CA ARG A 61 -18.10 18.46 14.81
C ARG A 61 -18.75 19.77 14.39
N SER A 62 -18.55 20.21 13.14
CA SER A 62 -19.11 21.47 12.64
C SER A 62 -20.64 21.48 12.67
N GLY A 63 -21.30 20.31 12.60
CA GLY A 63 -22.75 20.18 12.75
C GLY A 63 -23.30 20.56 14.16
N ALA A 64 -22.41 20.73 15.15
CA ALA A 64 -22.80 21.26 16.48
C ALA A 64 -22.38 22.71 16.68
N LEU A 65 -21.64 23.31 15.75
CA LEU A 65 -21.12 24.66 15.87
C LEU A 65 -21.97 25.67 15.13
N PRO A 66 -21.93 26.96 15.53
CA PRO A 66 -22.62 28.02 14.82
C PRO A 66 -22.08 28.18 13.41
N GLN A 67 -22.98 28.45 12.48
CA GLN A 67 -22.69 28.79 11.09
C GLN A 67 -23.04 30.26 10.85
N VAL A 68 -22.10 31.00 10.27
CA VAL A 68 -22.27 32.41 9.91
C VAL A 68 -22.12 32.54 8.40
N ASN A 69 -23.14 33.08 7.75
CA ASN A 69 -23.12 33.27 6.31
C ASN A 69 -23.45 34.74 5.97
N LEU A 70 -22.67 35.30 5.06
CA LEU A 70 -22.96 36.60 4.45
C LEU A 70 -23.38 36.34 2.98
N GLY A 71 -24.59 36.70 2.64
CA GLY A 71 -25.14 36.58 1.30
C GLY A 71 -25.46 37.95 0.73
N GLY A 72 -25.25 38.15 -0.56
CA GLY A 72 -25.71 39.33 -1.29
C GLY A 72 -26.49 38.89 -2.51
N ARG A 73 -27.63 39.57 -2.78
CA ARG A 73 -28.45 39.33 -3.93
C ARG A 73 -28.77 40.67 -4.61
N TYR A 74 -28.65 40.71 -5.91
CA TYR A 74 -29.21 41.73 -6.78
C TYR A 74 -30.21 41.06 -7.70
N THR A 75 -31.44 41.62 -7.72
CA THR A 75 -32.50 41.17 -8.62
C THR A 75 -32.94 42.32 -9.48
N ARG A 76 -32.93 42.14 -10.80
CA ARG A 76 -33.61 43.05 -11.74
C ARG A 76 -34.91 42.44 -12.19
N ASN A 77 -36.00 43.14 -11.90
CA ASN A 77 -37.33 42.75 -12.35
C ASN A 77 -37.53 43.28 -13.77
N ILE A 78 -37.46 42.39 -14.76
CA ILE A 78 -37.63 42.75 -16.18
C ILE A 78 -39.10 43.14 -16.46
N LYS A 79 -40.04 42.58 -15.71
CA LYS A 79 -41.45 42.89 -15.73
C LYS A 79 -42.00 42.72 -14.32
N SER A 80 -42.30 43.83 -13.65
CA SER A 80 -42.86 43.81 -12.32
C SER A 80 -44.36 43.42 -12.37
N PRO A 81 -44.87 42.67 -11.36
CA PRO A 81 -46.27 42.34 -11.24
C PRO A 81 -47.10 43.62 -11.08
N ALA A 82 -48.31 43.61 -11.59
CA ALA A 82 -49.24 44.71 -11.44
C ALA A 82 -50.57 44.20 -10.93
N ILE A 83 -51.19 44.96 -10.05
CA ILE A 83 -52.63 44.81 -9.68
C ILE A 83 -53.48 45.83 -10.41
N PHE A 84 -54.67 45.41 -10.72
CA PHE A 84 -55.67 46.30 -11.31
C PHE A 84 -56.72 46.67 -10.23
N PHE A 85 -56.85 47.94 -9.96
CA PHE A 85 -57.81 48.46 -9.01
C PHE A 85 -58.62 49.55 -9.72
N GLU A 86 -59.95 49.38 -9.84
CA GLU A 86 -60.86 50.32 -10.53
C GLU A 86 -60.36 50.77 -11.91
N ASP A 87 -59.92 49.86 -12.78
CA ASP A 87 -59.30 50.07 -14.08
C ASP A 87 -57.95 50.78 -14.13
N GLU A 88 -57.38 51.09 -12.97
CA GLU A 88 -55.95 51.54 -12.88
C GLU A 88 -54.98 50.39 -12.64
N LYS A 89 -53.95 50.37 -13.48
CA LYS A 89 -52.87 49.44 -13.37
C LYS A 89 -51.81 49.97 -12.40
N ILE A 90 -51.71 49.39 -11.19
CA ILE A 90 -50.69 49.73 -10.21
C ILE A 90 -49.56 48.68 -10.29
N THR A 91 -48.36 49.09 -10.69
CA THR A 91 -47.18 48.22 -10.69
C THR A 91 -46.67 48.07 -9.26
N ILE A 92 -46.44 46.84 -8.83
CA ILE A 92 -45.93 46.53 -7.47
C ILE A 92 -44.48 46.16 -7.56
N GLY A 93 -43.64 46.79 -6.68
CA GLY A 93 -42.20 46.54 -6.61
C GLY A 93 -41.41 47.52 -7.48
N ASN A 94 -40.11 47.41 -7.39
CA ASN A 94 -39.14 48.25 -8.07
C ASN A 94 -38.42 47.46 -9.16
N ASP A 95 -37.79 48.16 -10.10
CA ASP A 95 -37.01 47.49 -11.15
C ASP A 95 -35.74 46.79 -10.63
N ASN A 96 -35.16 47.31 -9.54
CA ASN A 96 -33.92 46.79 -8.98
C ASN A 96 -34.07 46.57 -7.48
N ASP A 97 -33.84 45.37 -7.01
CA ASP A 97 -33.82 44.98 -5.61
C ASP A 97 -32.40 44.57 -5.19
N PHE A 98 -31.92 45.07 -4.08
CA PHE A 98 -30.64 44.77 -3.46
C PHE A 98 -30.89 44.17 -2.08
N GLU A 99 -30.25 43.08 -1.79
CA GLU A 99 -30.33 42.41 -0.50
C GLU A 99 -28.92 42.03 -0.02
N LEU A 100 -28.59 42.41 1.20
CA LEU A 100 -27.41 41.94 1.91
C LEU A 100 -27.88 41.32 3.22
N SER A 101 -27.60 40.02 3.41
CA SER A 101 -28.09 39.23 4.52
C SER A 101 -26.92 38.62 5.29
N LEU A 102 -26.83 38.90 6.58
CA LEU A 102 -25.91 38.23 7.53
C LEU A 102 -26.73 37.29 8.40
N SER A 103 -26.57 35.97 8.16
CA SER A 103 -27.29 34.94 8.91
C SER A 103 -26.35 34.19 9.88
N PHE A 104 -26.85 33.92 11.05
CA PHE A 104 -26.23 33.07 12.07
C PHE A 104 -27.21 31.96 12.40
N THR A 105 -26.76 30.70 12.26
CA THR A 105 -27.55 29.51 12.58
C THR A 105 -26.79 28.66 13.58
N GLN A 106 -27.42 28.34 14.71
CA GLN A 106 -26.87 27.45 15.73
C GLN A 106 -27.84 26.31 15.98
N PRO A 107 -27.47 25.05 15.58
CA PRO A 107 -28.19 23.88 16.02
C PRO A 107 -28.05 23.70 17.54
N LEU A 108 -29.16 23.71 18.24
CA LEU A 108 -29.20 23.51 19.69
C LEU A 108 -29.46 22.04 20.03
N TYR A 109 -30.25 21.37 19.20
CA TYR A 109 -30.54 19.95 19.32
C TYR A 109 -30.92 19.35 17.96
N ALA A 110 -30.33 18.23 17.60
CA ALA A 110 -30.53 17.55 16.31
C ALA A 110 -30.80 16.03 16.50
N GLY A 111 -31.69 15.66 17.44
CA GLY A 111 -32.06 14.25 17.66
C GLY A 111 -30.90 13.32 18.03
N GLY A 112 -29.79 13.84 18.58
CA GLY A 112 -28.61 13.06 18.91
C GLY A 112 -27.74 12.64 17.70
N LYS A 113 -28.09 13.08 16.48
CA LYS A 113 -27.37 12.75 15.23
C LYS A 113 -25.93 13.23 15.24
N VAL A 114 -25.70 14.49 15.65
CA VAL A 114 -24.35 15.10 15.69
C VAL A 114 -23.41 14.30 16.59
N GLY A 115 -23.89 13.91 17.80
CA GLY A 115 -23.11 13.07 18.70
C GLY A 115 -22.79 11.68 18.13
N SER A 116 -23.72 11.10 17.38
CA SER A 116 -23.52 9.81 16.71
C SER A 116 -22.60 9.95 15.50
N ALA A 117 -22.75 11.00 14.69
CA ALA A 117 -21.85 11.28 13.57
C ALA A 117 -20.40 11.50 14.03
N LEU A 118 -20.19 12.24 15.12
CA LEU A 118 -18.86 12.41 15.73
C LEU A 118 -18.27 11.07 16.21
N LYS A 119 -19.09 10.16 16.74
CA LYS A 119 -18.62 8.81 17.11
C LYS A 119 -18.24 7.98 15.90
N VAL A 120 -19.01 8.07 14.81
CA VAL A 120 -18.66 7.42 13.53
C VAL A 120 -17.35 7.94 12.99
N ALA A 121 -17.15 9.26 12.96
CA ALA A 121 -15.90 9.86 12.49
C ALA A 121 -14.68 9.43 13.33
N LYS A 122 -14.81 9.34 14.67
CA LYS A 122 -13.75 8.80 15.54
C LYS A 122 -13.50 7.31 15.35
N ILE A 123 -14.52 6.53 15.01
CA ILE A 123 -14.36 5.11 14.66
C ILE A 123 -13.64 5.00 13.33
N PHE A 124 -13.93 5.87 12.37
CA PHE A 124 -13.24 5.91 11.08
C PHE A 124 -11.76 6.30 11.21
N GLU A 125 -11.40 7.24 12.11
CA GLU A 125 -10.00 7.53 12.42
C GLU A 125 -9.27 6.28 12.90
N LYS A 126 -9.82 5.55 13.88
CA LYS A 126 -9.23 4.28 14.37
C LYS A 126 -9.16 3.19 13.30
N TYR A 127 -10.16 3.13 12.42
CA TYR A 127 -10.14 2.24 11.27
C TYR A 127 -8.97 2.58 10.33
N SER A 128 -8.73 3.87 10.08
CA SER A 128 -7.63 4.33 9.24
C SER A 128 -6.26 4.05 9.89
N GLU A 129 -6.13 4.15 11.22
CA GLU A 129 -4.93 3.75 11.96
C GLU A 129 -4.62 2.26 11.77
N GLU A 130 -5.62 1.39 11.96
CA GLU A 130 -5.44 -0.06 11.73
C GLU A 130 -5.19 -0.38 10.24
N LYS A 131 -5.72 0.43 9.30
CA LYS A 131 -5.42 0.29 7.87
C LYS A 131 -3.96 0.62 7.55
N VAL A 132 -3.37 1.60 8.23
CA VAL A 132 -1.93 1.90 8.12
C VAL A 132 -1.09 0.71 8.59
N GLU A 133 -1.47 0.06 9.70
CA GLU A 133 -0.74 -1.12 10.20
C GLU A 133 -0.87 -2.34 9.25
N GLU A 134 -2.03 -2.54 8.62
CA GLU A 134 -2.19 -3.55 7.56
C GLU A 134 -1.26 -3.26 6.38
N VAL A 135 -1.26 -2.02 5.88
CA VAL A 135 -0.40 -1.60 4.77
C VAL A 135 1.08 -1.74 5.17
N ARG A 136 1.45 -1.34 6.39
CA ARG A 136 2.81 -1.47 6.93
C ARG A 136 3.29 -2.92 6.87
N SER A 137 2.47 -3.85 7.35
CA SER A 137 2.78 -5.29 7.30
C SER A 137 2.96 -5.78 5.87
N GLY A 138 2.09 -5.34 4.95
CA GLY A 138 2.19 -5.64 3.52
C GLY A 138 3.46 -5.09 2.87
N ILE A 139 3.87 -3.86 3.21
CA ILE A 139 5.10 -3.23 2.70
C ILE A 139 6.34 -3.93 3.23
N ILE A 140 6.38 -4.32 4.51
CA ILE A 140 7.49 -5.09 5.08
C ILE A 140 7.65 -6.42 4.33
N PHE A 141 6.57 -7.18 4.17
CA PHE A 141 6.58 -8.43 3.42
C PHE A 141 7.00 -8.24 1.96
N GLY A 142 6.50 -7.18 1.30
CA GLY A 142 6.90 -6.84 -0.07
C GLY A 142 8.40 -6.52 -0.18
N ALA A 143 8.95 -5.75 0.76
CA ALA A 143 10.38 -5.43 0.79
C ALA A 143 11.25 -6.69 0.93
N GLU A 144 10.87 -7.59 1.83
CA GLU A 144 11.54 -8.89 2.01
C GLU A 144 11.45 -9.76 0.75
N SER A 145 10.27 -9.82 0.13
CA SER A 145 10.05 -10.59 -1.09
C SER A 145 10.92 -10.10 -2.25
N TYR A 146 10.93 -8.78 -2.52
CA TYR A 146 11.78 -8.22 -3.59
C TYR A 146 13.27 -8.32 -3.28
N PHE A 147 13.65 -8.19 -2.00
CA PHE A 147 15.04 -8.34 -1.58
C PHE A 147 15.53 -9.78 -1.82
N TYR A 148 14.78 -10.80 -1.36
CA TYR A 148 15.17 -12.19 -1.57
C TYR A 148 15.04 -12.64 -3.03
N ASP A 149 14.11 -12.09 -3.83
CA ASP A 149 14.06 -12.34 -5.29
C ASP A 149 15.33 -11.83 -5.98
N ALA A 150 15.84 -10.66 -5.56
CA ALA A 150 17.09 -10.13 -6.10
C ALA A 150 18.31 -10.97 -5.68
N ILE A 151 18.38 -11.43 -4.43
CA ILE A 151 19.42 -12.35 -3.96
C ILE A 151 19.35 -13.68 -4.72
N LEU A 152 18.17 -14.27 -4.90
CA LEU A 152 18.01 -15.50 -5.68
C LEU A 152 18.51 -15.33 -7.12
N ALA A 153 18.22 -14.19 -7.76
CA ALA A 153 18.71 -13.90 -9.11
C ALA A 153 20.26 -13.85 -9.14
N GLU A 154 20.89 -13.22 -8.14
CA GLU A 154 22.35 -13.15 -8.02
C GLU A 154 22.97 -14.53 -7.77
N GLU A 155 22.37 -15.35 -6.88
CA GLU A 155 22.87 -16.71 -6.62
C GLU A 155 22.73 -17.61 -7.86
N ASN A 156 21.62 -17.52 -8.59
CA ASN A 156 21.45 -18.25 -9.83
C ASN A 156 22.49 -17.85 -10.91
N LEU A 157 22.79 -16.56 -11.02
CA LEU A 157 23.86 -16.07 -11.92
C LEU A 157 25.22 -16.66 -11.54
N LYS A 158 25.56 -16.66 -10.23
CA LYS A 158 26.83 -17.25 -9.74
C LYS A 158 26.92 -18.76 -10.07
N VAL A 159 25.81 -19.49 -9.89
CA VAL A 159 25.76 -20.92 -10.23
C VAL A 159 26.03 -21.13 -11.72
N LEU A 160 25.37 -20.36 -12.60
CA LEU A 160 25.56 -20.47 -14.04
C LEU A 160 26.96 -20.04 -14.50
N GLN A 161 27.53 -18.98 -13.88
CA GLN A 161 28.92 -18.58 -14.12
C GLN A 161 29.91 -19.68 -13.77
N SER A 162 29.77 -20.27 -12.57
CA SER A 162 30.61 -21.39 -12.13
C SER A 162 30.48 -22.59 -13.08
N SER A 163 29.25 -22.91 -13.53
CA SER A 163 29.02 -23.98 -14.50
C SER A 163 29.65 -23.70 -15.86
N TYR A 164 29.57 -22.45 -16.32
CA TYR A 164 30.21 -22.03 -17.58
C TYR A 164 31.74 -22.10 -17.53
N GLU A 165 32.34 -21.72 -16.41
CA GLU A 165 33.78 -21.86 -16.16
C GLU A 165 34.21 -23.33 -16.17
N GLN A 166 33.44 -24.21 -15.54
CA GLN A 166 33.71 -25.64 -15.53
C GLN A 166 33.58 -26.28 -16.90
N LEU A 167 32.53 -25.93 -17.67
CA LEU A 167 32.37 -26.40 -19.05
C LEU A 167 33.48 -25.88 -19.98
N SER A 168 33.94 -24.64 -19.76
CA SER A 168 35.05 -24.06 -20.50
C SER A 168 36.36 -24.81 -20.23
N TYR A 169 36.64 -25.12 -18.95
CA TYR A 169 37.80 -25.93 -18.57
C TYR A 169 37.69 -27.35 -19.15
N ASN A 170 36.52 -27.97 -19.09
CA ASN A 170 36.34 -29.32 -19.67
C ASN A 170 36.57 -29.31 -21.18
N LEU A 171 36.07 -28.30 -21.90
CA LEU A 171 36.32 -28.14 -23.32
C LEU A 171 37.82 -28.03 -23.64
N GLU A 172 38.57 -27.23 -22.88
CA GLU A 172 40.03 -27.10 -23.04
C GLU A 172 40.75 -28.44 -22.85
N VAL A 173 40.34 -29.26 -21.86
CA VAL A 173 40.91 -30.60 -21.63
C VAL A 173 40.59 -31.52 -22.81
N VAL A 174 39.36 -31.50 -23.30
CA VAL A 174 38.92 -32.33 -24.46
C VAL A 174 39.62 -31.91 -25.74
N GLU A 175 39.84 -30.62 -26.00
CA GLU A 175 40.63 -30.13 -27.15
C GLU A 175 42.07 -30.65 -27.08
N LYS A 176 42.73 -30.62 -25.95
CA LYS A 176 44.08 -31.18 -25.77
C LYS A 176 44.13 -32.70 -26.01
N TYR A 177 43.12 -33.44 -25.59
CA TYR A 177 43.04 -34.89 -25.83
C TYR A 177 42.74 -35.23 -27.27
N PHE A 178 41.92 -34.39 -27.94
CA PHE A 178 41.65 -34.53 -29.38
C PHE A 178 42.92 -34.30 -30.23
N ASP A 179 43.69 -33.25 -29.91
CA ASP A 179 44.96 -32.97 -30.57
C ASP A 179 45.99 -34.10 -30.44
N GLN A 180 45.87 -34.88 -29.33
CA GLN A 180 46.70 -36.09 -29.05
C GLN A 180 46.12 -37.36 -29.65
N GLY A 181 44.93 -37.26 -30.31
CA GLY A 181 44.22 -38.45 -30.88
C GLY A 181 43.61 -39.37 -29.83
N MET A 182 43.42 -38.88 -28.59
CA MET A 182 42.94 -39.69 -27.46
C MET A 182 41.39 -39.72 -27.39
N VAL A 183 40.72 -38.74 -27.97
CA VAL A 183 39.25 -38.64 -27.98
C VAL A 183 38.74 -38.43 -29.41
N SER A 184 37.46 -38.76 -29.65
CA SER A 184 36.82 -38.61 -30.96
C SER A 184 36.39 -37.15 -31.24
N GLU A 185 36.24 -36.82 -32.54
CA GLU A 185 35.65 -35.54 -32.96
C GLU A 185 34.24 -35.35 -32.38
N TYR A 186 33.48 -36.40 -32.21
CA TYR A 186 32.16 -36.36 -31.60
C TYR A 186 32.21 -35.84 -30.16
N GLU A 187 33.18 -36.26 -29.34
CA GLU A 187 33.34 -35.78 -27.97
C GLU A 187 33.73 -34.30 -27.93
N LEU A 188 34.58 -33.87 -28.86
CA LEU A 188 34.93 -32.45 -28.98
C LEU A 188 33.74 -31.58 -29.35
N LEU A 189 32.97 -32.01 -30.40
CA LEU A 189 31.77 -31.29 -30.84
C LEU A 189 30.73 -31.22 -29.69
N ARG A 190 30.57 -32.30 -28.96
CA ARG A 190 29.67 -32.35 -27.79
C ARG A 190 30.04 -31.38 -26.70
N ALA A 191 31.33 -31.30 -26.30
CA ALA A 191 31.81 -30.35 -25.32
C ALA A 191 31.54 -28.91 -25.76
N ARG A 192 31.75 -28.58 -27.02
CA ARG A 192 31.44 -27.27 -27.60
C ARG A 192 29.95 -26.94 -27.52
N VAL A 193 29.09 -27.85 -27.89
CA VAL A 193 27.64 -27.67 -27.85
C VAL A 193 27.15 -27.43 -26.43
N GLU A 194 27.62 -28.22 -25.44
CA GLU A 194 27.22 -28.02 -24.04
C GLU A 194 27.61 -26.63 -23.51
N LYS A 195 28.81 -26.17 -23.81
CA LYS A 195 29.23 -24.80 -23.44
C LYS A 195 28.38 -23.75 -24.14
N MET A 196 28.12 -23.88 -25.45
CA MET A 196 27.33 -22.92 -26.22
C MET A 196 25.85 -22.88 -25.77
N ASN A 197 25.29 -24.01 -25.31
CA ASN A 197 23.92 -24.09 -24.80
C ASN A 197 23.75 -23.33 -23.46
N LEU A 198 24.82 -23.16 -22.68
CA LEU A 198 24.76 -22.43 -21.41
C LEU A 198 24.84 -20.89 -21.59
N GLU A 199 25.44 -20.42 -22.67
CA GLU A 199 25.67 -19.00 -22.91
C GLU A 199 24.37 -18.15 -22.97
N PRO A 200 23.31 -18.59 -23.68
CA PRO A 200 22.02 -17.89 -23.62
C PRO A 200 21.39 -17.84 -22.23
N GLN A 201 21.60 -18.89 -21.42
CA GLN A 201 21.09 -18.94 -20.04
C GLN A 201 21.81 -17.93 -19.14
N LEU A 202 23.13 -17.78 -19.34
CA LEU A 202 23.95 -16.80 -18.63
C LEU A 202 23.48 -15.37 -18.94
N ILE A 203 23.28 -15.04 -20.23
CA ILE A 203 22.77 -13.74 -20.67
C ILE A 203 21.38 -13.45 -20.06
N ALA A 204 20.50 -14.47 -20.04
CA ALA A 204 19.19 -14.33 -19.43
C ALA A 204 19.26 -14.10 -17.91
N ALA A 205 20.17 -14.79 -17.21
CA ALA A 205 20.39 -14.62 -15.79
C ALA A 205 20.95 -13.21 -15.44
N GLU A 206 21.89 -12.68 -16.23
CA GLU A 206 22.37 -11.30 -16.08
C GLU A 206 21.25 -10.27 -16.23
N SER A 207 20.42 -10.45 -17.26
CA SER A 207 19.23 -9.61 -17.46
C SER A 207 18.26 -9.69 -16.26
N ARG A 208 18.06 -10.90 -15.71
CA ARG A 208 17.19 -11.12 -14.54
C ARG A 208 17.72 -10.41 -13.29
N VAL A 209 19.03 -10.46 -13.03
CA VAL A 209 19.68 -9.72 -11.93
C VAL A 209 19.41 -8.22 -12.07
N ASN A 210 19.65 -7.67 -13.24
CA ASN A 210 19.41 -6.25 -13.51
C ASN A 210 17.94 -5.86 -13.29
N LEU A 211 17.00 -6.70 -13.73
CA LEU A 211 15.57 -6.45 -13.58
C LEU A 211 15.11 -6.57 -12.12
N SER A 212 15.54 -7.60 -11.39
CA SER A 212 15.17 -7.80 -9.98
C SER A 212 15.71 -6.69 -9.09
N ARG A 213 16.96 -6.23 -9.31
CA ARG A 213 17.53 -5.05 -8.63
C ARG A 213 16.73 -3.77 -8.91
N LYS A 214 16.31 -3.55 -10.17
CA LYS A 214 15.46 -2.39 -10.52
C LYS A 214 14.07 -2.46 -9.85
N ARG A 215 13.46 -3.65 -9.79
CA ARG A 215 12.19 -3.86 -9.08
C ARG A 215 12.32 -3.56 -7.59
N LEU A 216 13.39 -4.06 -6.96
CA LEU A 216 13.68 -3.76 -5.56
C LEU A 216 13.85 -2.25 -5.34
N LYS A 217 14.70 -1.57 -6.13
CA LYS A 217 14.91 -0.12 -6.03
C LYS A 217 13.60 0.66 -6.18
N SER A 218 12.79 0.32 -7.17
CA SER A 218 11.48 0.94 -7.39
C SER A 218 10.54 0.76 -6.19
N PHE A 219 10.53 -0.43 -5.59
CA PHE A 219 9.70 -0.72 -4.41
C PHE A 219 10.18 0.04 -3.16
N LEU A 220 11.50 0.16 -2.98
CA LEU A 220 12.13 0.91 -1.89
C LEU A 220 12.06 2.44 -2.09
N GLY A 221 11.61 2.93 -3.24
CA GLY A 221 11.56 4.35 -3.57
C GLY A 221 12.93 4.96 -3.90
N LEU A 222 13.93 4.14 -4.23
CA LEU A 222 15.28 4.55 -4.65
C LEU A 222 15.31 4.90 -6.14
N ALA A 223 16.30 5.68 -6.55
CA ALA A 223 16.55 5.96 -7.97
C ALA A 223 16.97 4.67 -8.70
N LEU A 224 16.49 4.47 -9.92
CA LEU A 224 16.78 3.24 -10.68
C LEU A 224 18.25 3.14 -11.09
N GLU A 225 18.93 4.28 -11.17
CA GLU A 225 20.35 4.42 -11.55
C GLU A 225 21.30 4.26 -10.36
N GLU A 226 20.79 4.28 -9.13
CA GLU A 226 21.61 4.14 -7.91
C GLU A 226 22.26 2.75 -7.87
N ASP A 227 23.57 2.69 -7.61
CA ASP A 227 24.27 1.42 -7.42
C ASP A 227 24.02 0.88 -6.02
N ILE A 228 23.51 -0.35 -5.97
CA ILE A 228 23.20 -1.04 -4.71
C ILE A 228 23.97 -2.36 -4.62
N LYS A 229 24.46 -2.67 -3.44
CA LYS A 229 25.02 -3.96 -3.08
C LYS A 229 24.14 -4.65 -2.07
N LEU A 230 23.66 -5.84 -2.43
CA LEU A 230 22.87 -6.65 -1.52
C LEU A 230 23.79 -7.47 -0.64
N VAL A 231 23.51 -7.46 0.67
CA VAL A 231 24.19 -8.27 1.67
C VAL A 231 23.14 -9.04 2.45
N SER A 232 23.26 -10.34 2.43
CA SER A 232 22.29 -11.24 3.09
C SER A 232 23.01 -12.38 3.79
N ASP A 233 22.55 -12.73 4.98
CA ASP A 233 22.83 -14.00 5.65
C ASP A 233 21.99 -15.11 5.00
N TYR A 234 22.11 -15.23 3.67
CA TYR A 234 21.27 -16.11 2.85
C TYR A 234 21.36 -17.57 3.29
N GLU A 235 22.51 -17.99 3.77
CA GLU A 235 22.77 -19.36 4.25
C GLU A 235 22.18 -19.64 5.65
N ASP A 236 21.87 -18.60 6.44
CA ASP A 236 21.25 -18.82 7.74
C ASP A 236 19.80 -19.29 7.58
N THR A 237 19.60 -20.59 7.77
CA THR A 237 18.33 -21.29 7.64
C THR A 237 17.88 -21.89 8.97
N VAL A 238 18.32 -21.29 10.07
CA VAL A 238 17.91 -21.72 11.41
C VAL A 238 16.42 -21.40 11.61
N MET A 239 15.69 -22.41 12.01
CA MET A 239 14.29 -22.29 12.36
C MET A 239 14.17 -22.19 13.88
N ALA A 240 13.71 -21.07 14.39
CA ALA A 240 13.32 -20.94 15.79
C ALA A 240 12.12 -21.86 16.09
N ASP A 241 11.93 -22.20 17.38
CA ASP A 241 10.73 -22.94 17.80
C ASP A 241 9.46 -22.15 17.43
N ILE A 242 8.61 -22.77 16.61
CA ILE A 242 7.35 -22.17 16.18
C ILE A 242 6.24 -22.61 17.14
N PRO A 243 5.46 -21.66 17.67
CA PRO A 243 4.28 -22.00 18.48
C PRO A 243 3.29 -22.91 17.71
N SER A 244 2.44 -23.61 18.45
CA SER A 244 1.40 -24.45 17.83
C SER A 244 0.48 -23.63 16.94
N LEU A 245 -0.08 -24.26 15.90
CA LEU A 245 -1.02 -23.62 14.96
C LEU A 245 -2.16 -22.92 15.70
N ASP A 246 -2.77 -23.58 16.69
CA ASP A 246 -3.87 -23.00 17.47
C ASP A 246 -3.46 -21.71 18.20
N SER A 247 -2.23 -21.68 18.74
CA SER A 247 -1.70 -20.48 19.40
C SER A 247 -1.49 -19.35 18.42
N LEU A 248 -0.99 -19.63 17.23
CA LEU A 248 -0.78 -18.66 16.16
C LEU A 248 -2.11 -18.11 15.63
N VAL A 249 -3.09 -18.96 15.42
CA VAL A 249 -4.46 -18.56 15.01
C VAL A 249 -5.09 -17.67 16.08
N ALA A 250 -5.01 -18.05 17.36
CA ALA A 250 -5.56 -17.24 18.45
C ALA A 250 -4.87 -15.87 18.54
N PHE A 251 -3.55 -15.83 18.34
CA PHE A 251 -2.77 -14.59 18.33
C PHE A 251 -3.16 -13.70 17.13
N ALA A 252 -3.28 -14.27 15.94
CA ALA A 252 -3.69 -13.55 14.73
C ALA A 252 -5.07 -12.93 14.86
N LEU A 253 -6.07 -13.70 15.32
CA LEU A 253 -7.44 -13.21 15.52
C LEU A 253 -7.55 -12.08 16.56
N LYS A 254 -6.58 -11.98 17.46
CA LYS A 254 -6.53 -10.90 18.47
C LYS A 254 -5.80 -9.66 17.97
N ASN A 255 -4.74 -9.83 17.18
CA ASN A 255 -3.78 -8.75 16.89
C ASN A 255 -3.85 -8.23 15.47
N ARG A 256 -4.33 -9.01 14.49
CA ARG A 256 -4.36 -8.59 13.08
C ARG A 256 -5.19 -7.32 12.86
N PRO A 257 -4.63 -6.35 12.14
CA PRO A 257 -5.31 -5.09 11.83
C PRO A 257 -6.65 -5.30 11.11
N GLU A 258 -6.77 -6.29 10.23
CA GLU A 258 -7.98 -6.56 9.45
C GLU A 258 -9.16 -6.99 10.36
N VAL A 259 -8.91 -7.79 11.41
CA VAL A 259 -9.95 -8.15 12.39
C VAL A 259 -10.42 -6.93 13.17
N LYS A 260 -9.48 -6.07 13.57
CA LYS A 260 -9.79 -4.83 14.27
C LYS A 260 -10.57 -3.86 13.38
N GLN A 261 -10.18 -3.75 12.10
CA GLN A 261 -10.90 -2.96 11.10
C GLN A 261 -12.35 -3.45 10.94
N ALA A 262 -12.56 -4.75 10.74
CA ALA A 262 -13.90 -5.32 10.60
C ALA A 262 -14.76 -5.07 11.85
N SER A 263 -14.17 -5.20 13.04
CA SER A 263 -14.83 -4.88 14.31
C SER A 263 -15.20 -3.39 14.43
N LEU A 264 -14.29 -2.49 14.00
CA LEU A 264 -14.54 -1.04 13.98
C LEU A 264 -15.62 -0.68 12.98
N GLN A 265 -15.61 -1.29 11.79
CA GLN A 265 -16.63 -1.09 10.76
C GLN A 265 -18.03 -1.49 11.28
N LYS A 266 -18.15 -2.66 11.90
CA LYS A 266 -19.39 -3.09 12.56
C LYS A 266 -19.87 -2.08 13.61
N LYS A 267 -18.95 -1.55 14.45
CA LYS A 267 -19.28 -0.49 15.42
C LYS A 267 -19.74 0.80 14.74
N GLY A 268 -19.17 1.15 13.59
CA GLY A 268 -19.58 2.29 12.77
C GLY A 268 -21.02 2.15 12.29
N TYR A 269 -21.37 1.00 11.74
CA TYR A 269 -22.74 0.71 11.30
C TYR A 269 -23.76 0.64 12.46
N ASP A 270 -23.38 0.16 13.67
CA ASP A 270 -24.24 0.30 14.85
C ASP A 270 -24.59 1.76 15.14
N LYS A 271 -23.62 2.68 15.00
CA LYS A 271 -23.88 4.12 15.19
C LYS A 271 -24.69 4.71 14.05
N ALA A 272 -24.51 4.23 12.81
CA ALA A 272 -25.33 4.63 11.67
C ALA A 272 -26.82 4.26 11.86
N VAL A 273 -27.12 3.09 12.44
CA VAL A 273 -28.49 2.72 12.86
C VAL A 273 -29.07 3.74 13.83
N ARG A 274 -28.28 4.24 14.78
CA ARG A 274 -28.72 5.27 15.74
C ARG A 274 -28.97 6.62 15.05
N ILE A 275 -28.16 6.98 14.07
CA ILE A 275 -28.36 8.20 13.26
C ILE A 275 -29.70 8.09 12.51
N ALA A 276 -29.95 6.97 11.83
CA ALA A 276 -31.21 6.74 11.10
C ALA A 276 -32.43 6.78 12.03
N LYS A 277 -32.32 6.24 13.26
CA LYS A 277 -33.38 6.33 14.28
C LYS A 277 -33.58 7.74 14.83
N GLY A 278 -32.56 8.60 14.77
CA GLY A 278 -32.63 9.98 15.24
C GLY A 278 -33.57 10.86 14.43
N ASP A 279 -34.08 10.39 13.29
CA ASP A 279 -35.12 11.06 12.49
C ASP A 279 -36.55 10.68 12.96
N TRP A 280 -36.71 9.73 13.86
CA TRP A 280 -38.01 9.26 14.32
C TRP A 280 -38.43 9.98 15.60
N LEU A 281 -39.43 10.85 15.50
CA LEU A 281 -40.08 11.57 16.62
C LEU A 281 -39.12 12.39 17.50
N TRP A 282 -37.86 12.59 17.10
CA TRP A 282 -36.93 13.45 17.81
C TRP A 282 -36.97 14.87 17.25
N PRO A 283 -37.14 15.88 18.11
CA PRO A 283 -37.17 17.26 17.65
C PRO A 283 -35.81 17.71 17.12
N ASN A 284 -35.86 18.60 16.13
CA ASN A 284 -34.75 19.48 15.80
C ASN A 284 -35.06 20.86 16.40
N LEU A 285 -34.06 21.44 17.04
CA LEU A 285 -34.16 22.78 17.62
C LEU A 285 -32.97 23.59 17.12
N ASP A 286 -33.28 24.64 16.34
CA ASP A 286 -32.28 25.53 15.77
C ASP A 286 -32.56 26.97 16.24
N PHE A 287 -31.51 27.67 16.62
CA PHE A 287 -31.54 29.11 16.81
C PHE A 287 -31.03 29.79 15.54
N ASN A 288 -31.84 30.65 14.96
CA ASN A 288 -31.51 31.43 13.76
C ASN A 288 -31.62 32.91 14.08
N THR A 289 -30.65 33.70 13.65
CA THR A 289 -30.76 35.14 13.63
C THR A 289 -30.22 35.69 12.33
N THR A 290 -30.97 36.63 11.72
CA THR A 290 -30.62 37.19 10.43
C THR A 290 -30.70 38.70 10.52
N TYR A 291 -29.67 39.39 10.05
CA TYR A 291 -29.66 40.84 9.84
C TYR A 291 -29.65 41.13 8.36
N ASP A 292 -30.76 41.72 7.86
CA ASP A 292 -30.95 42.02 6.46
C ASP A 292 -30.89 43.52 6.22
N ILE A 293 -30.22 43.90 5.15
CA ILE A 293 -30.19 45.22 4.58
C ILE A 293 -30.80 45.11 3.19
N THR A 294 -31.96 45.66 2.96
CA THR A 294 -32.66 45.64 1.67
C THR A 294 -32.80 47.06 1.13
N GLY A 295 -32.62 47.22 -0.15
CA GLY A 295 -32.81 48.47 -0.86
C GLY A 295 -33.52 48.18 -2.18
N ALA A 296 -34.45 49.04 -2.56
CA ALA A 296 -35.19 48.91 -3.80
C ALA A 296 -35.16 50.25 -4.59
N SER A 297 -35.12 50.19 -5.92
CA SER A 297 -35.00 51.35 -6.76
C SER A 297 -35.38 51.10 -8.21
N ASP A 298 -36.02 52.04 -8.85
CA ASP A 298 -36.26 51.99 -10.28
C ASP A 298 -35.02 52.40 -11.09
N ASP A 299 -34.16 53.23 -10.52
CA ASP A 299 -32.88 53.61 -11.10
C ASP A 299 -31.74 52.76 -10.58
N PHE A 300 -30.79 52.34 -11.44
CA PHE A 300 -29.59 51.64 -11.03
C PHE A 300 -28.55 52.58 -10.37
N LYS A 301 -28.86 53.12 -9.20
CA LYS A 301 -27.95 53.98 -8.41
C LYS A 301 -27.86 53.45 -6.99
N LEU A 302 -26.74 52.92 -6.60
CA LEU A 302 -26.51 52.34 -5.28
C LEU A 302 -26.59 53.32 -4.10
N GLY A 303 -26.82 54.59 -4.32
CA GLY A 303 -26.64 55.62 -3.26
C GLY A 303 -27.91 56.43 -2.91
N SER A 304 -29.08 56.20 -3.51
CA SER A 304 -30.21 57.13 -3.33
C SER A 304 -31.48 56.42 -2.90
N ARG A 305 -31.53 55.85 -1.65
CA ARG A 305 -32.77 55.19 -1.43
C ARG A 305 -33.17 54.72 -0.09
N GLU A 306 -34.40 54.31 -0.01
CA GLU A 306 -34.98 53.72 1.18
C GLU A 306 -34.29 52.36 1.47
N ILE A 307 -33.28 52.43 2.32
CA ILE A 307 -32.62 51.25 2.84
C ILE A 307 -33.40 50.80 4.08
N SER A 308 -34.02 49.65 3.98
CA SER A 308 -34.64 48.98 5.12
C SER A 308 -33.62 48.07 5.80
N LYS A 309 -33.64 48.10 7.13
CA LYS A 309 -32.82 47.19 7.94
C LYS A 309 -33.73 46.40 8.85
N SER A 310 -33.57 45.09 8.83
CA SER A 310 -34.31 44.22 9.72
C SER A 310 -33.35 43.30 10.49
N TRP A 311 -33.69 43.03 11.72
CA TRP A 311 -32.97 42.05 12.55
C TRP A 311 -33.99 41.12 13.17
N THR A 312 -33.93 39.83 12.79
CA THR A 312 -34.84 38.78 13.27
C THR A 312 -34.08 37.75 14.06
N ALA A 313 -34.67 37.25 15.13
CA ALA A 313 -34.16 36.12 15.90
C ALA A 313 -35.33 35.14 16.08
N SER A 314 -35.06 33.83 15.81
CA SER A 314 -36.09 32.80 15.89
C SER A 314 -35.53 31.51 16.48
N LEU A 315 -36.40 30.80 17.19
CA LEU A 315 -36.19 29.42 17.57
C LEU A 315 -37.08 28.55 16.68
N LEU A 316 -36.45 27.73 15.86
CA LEU A 316 -37.15 26.79 14.98
C LEU A 316 -37.22 25.43 15.65
N PHE A 317 -38.39 24.98 15.97
CA PHE A 317 -38.68 23.68 16.53
C PHE A 317 -39.44 22.84 15.51
N ASN A 318 -38.90 21.69 15.13
CA ASN A 318 -39.49 20.81 14.13
C ASN A 318 -39.50 19.35 14.60
N ILE A 319 -40.66 18.72 14.63
CA ILE A 319 -40.85 17.29 14.88
C ILE A 319 -41.54 16.66 13.66
N PRO A 320 -40.90 15.71 12.98
CA PRO A 320 -41.58 14.96 11.90
C PRO A 320 -42.54 13.94 12.52
N LEU A 321 -43.84 14.23 12.49
CA LEU A 321 -44.89 13.34 12.97
C LEU A 321 -45.16 12.18 12.02
N PHE A 322 -45.08 12.44 10.73
CA PHE A 322 -45.26 11.46 9.66
C PHE A 322 -44.45 11.87 8.41
N ASP A 323 -43.65 10.98 7.92
CA ASP A 323 -42.73 11.21 6.79
C ASP A 323 -42.97 10.24 5.60
N GLY A 324 -44.15 9.66 5.52
CA GLY A 324 -44.50 8.68 4.49
C GLY A 324 -43.78 7.34 4.61
N GLY A 325 -43.18 7.03 5.75
CA GLY A 325 -42.44 5.81 5.97
C GLY A 325 -40.97 5.88 5.59
N ARG A 326 -40.44 7.05 5.18
CA ARG A 326 -39.04 7.26 4.81
C ARG A 326 -38.09 6.82 5.93
N THR A 327 -38.33 7.25 7.15
CA THR A 327 -37.48 6.88 8.31
C THR A 327 -37.51 5.38 8.59
N ILE A 328 -38.66 4.71 8.42
CA ILE A 328 -38.74 3.25 8.55
C ILE A 328 -37.84 2.57 7.53
N GLY A 329 -37.88 3.05 6.28
CA GLY A 329 -37.02 2.56 5.21
C GLY A 329 -35.53 2.74 5.51
N GLU A 330 -35.12 3.94 5.93
CA GLU A 330 -33.71 4.25 6.27
C GLU A 330 -33.22 3.44 7.49
N VAL A 331 -34.02 3.27 8.51
CA VAL A 331 -33.68 2.39 9.66
C VAL A 331 -33.53 0.92 9.23
N ARG A 332 -34.38 0.47 8.29
CA ARG A 332 -34.27 -0.91 7.77
C ARG A 332 -32.98 -1.09 6.97
N LYS A 333 -32.62 -0.15 6.09
CA LYS A 333 -31.35 -0.15 5.36
C LYS A 333 -30.16 -0.18 6.33
N ALA A 334 -30.10 0.77 7.26
CA ALA A 334 -28.99 0.84 8.23
C ALA A 334 -28.86 -0.41 9.08
N LYS A 335 -29.98 -1.07 9.47
CA LYS A 335 -29.93 -2.37 10.15
C LYS A 335 -29.38 -3.47 9.25
N THR A 336 -29.74 -3.49 7.97
CA THR A 336 -29.23 -4.47 7.02
C THR A 336 -27.72 -4.29 6.84
N ASP A 337 -27.23 -3.06 6.69
CA ASP A 337 -25.80 -2.75 6.60
C ASP A 337 -25.04 -3.21 7.85
N TYR A 338 -25.63 -3.03 9.04
CA TYR A 338 -25.06 -3.54 10.28
C TYR A 338 -24.96 -5.08 10.27
N TYR A 339 -26.02 -5.79 9.84
CA TYR A 339 -25.99 -7.26 9.77
C TYR A 339 -24.98 -7.75 8.72
N GLN A 340 -24.85 -7.07 7.59
CA GLN A 340 -23.81 -7.35 6.59
C GLN A 340 -22.41 -7.19 7.19
N ALA A 341 -22.19 -6.14 7.98
CA ALA A 341 -20.91 -5.93 8.66
C ALA A 341 -20.61 -7.01 9.74
N VAL A 342 -21.65 -7.56 10.40
CA VAL A 342 -21.46 -8.71 11.30
C VAL A 342 -21.00 -9.94 10.54
N LEU A 343 -21.61 -10.23 9.40
CA LEU A 343 -21.21 -11.37 8.54
C LEU A 343 -19.80 -11.15 7.96
N ALA A 344 -19.48 -9.92 7.53
CA ALA A 344 -18.15 -9.58 7.03
C ALA A 344 -17.06 -9.75 8.10
N GLU A 345 -17.34 -9.38 9.36
CA GLU A 345 -16.40 -9.65 10.47
C GLU A 345 -16.16 -11.15 10.68
N GLN A 346 -17.19 -11.98 10.58
CA GLN A 346 -17.05 -13.43 10.68
C GLN A 346 -16.23 -13.98 9.52
N GLN A 347 -16.56 -13.58 8.29
CA GLN A 347 -15.80 -13.98 7.09
C GLN A 347 -14.32 -13.59 7.22
N THR A 348 -14.01 -12.37 7.64
CA THR A 348 -12.62 -11.93 7.86
C THR A 348 -11.88 -12.82 8.85
N LYS A 349 -12.55 -13.26 9.92
CA LYS A 349 -11.94 -14.16 10.90
C LYS A 349 -11.68 -15.56 10.34
N ASP A 350 -12.57 -16.05 9.49
CA ASP A 350 -12.42 -17.36 8.85
C ASP A 350 -11.34 -17.33 7.76
N ASP A 351 -11.27 -16.25 6.98
CA ASP A 351 -10.21 -16.02 5.99
C ASP A 351 -8.82 -15.96 6.66
N ILE A 352 -8.71 -15.27 7.79
CA ILE A 352 -7.46 -15.18 8.55
C ILE A 352 -7.04 -16.51 9.12
N ARG A 353 -7.97 -17.33 9.63
CA ARG A 353 -7.66 -18.70 10.09
C ARG A 353 -7.06 -19.51 8.94
N LEU A 354 -7.70 -19.48 7.78
CA LEU A 354 -7.21 -20.17 6.60
C LEU A 354 -5.85 -19.65 6.14
N GLU A 355 -5.64 -18.32 6.12
CA GLU A 355 -4.35 -17.72 5.74
C GLU A 355 -3.22 -18.16 6.69
N VAL A 356 -3.47 -18.19 8.00
CA VAL A 356 -2.48 -18.63 9.00
C VAL A 356 -2.17 -20.12 8.82
N GLU A 357 -3.17 -20.96 8.62
CA GLU A 357 -3.03 -22.40 8.41
C GLU A 357 -2.19 -22.68 7.15
N GLN A 358 -2.54 -22.02 6.03
CA GLN A 358 -1.79 -22.14 4.78
C GLN A 358 -0.33 -21.65 4.92
N ALA A 359 -0.09 -20.54 5.62
CA ALA A 359 1.25 -20.01 5.83
C ALA A 359 2.08 -20.94 6.74
N TYR A 360 1.48 -21.53 7.75
CA TYR A 360 2.11 -22.50 8.65
C TYR A 360 2.51 -23.79 7.90
N ASP A 361 1.58 -24.37 7.17
CA ASP A 361 1.83 -25.59 6.38
C ASP A 361 2.88 -25.35 5.30
N ASN A 362 2.81 -24.20 4.62
CA ASN A 362 3.81 -23.81 3.62
C ASN A 362 5.21 -23.66 4.24
N LEU A 363 5.33 -23.11 5.46
CA LEU A 363 6.62 -23.01 6.14
C LEU A 363 7.18 -24.39 6.49
N LEU A 364 6.35 -25.33 6.97
CA LEU A 364 6.78 -26.68 7.27
C LEU A 364 7.18 -27.45 5.98
N MET A 365 6.43 -27.29 4.92
CA MET A 365 6.72 -27.89 3.61
C MET A 365 8.05 -27.36 3.04
N THR A 366 8.24 -26.05 3.02
CA THR A 366 9.47 -25.44 2.48
C THR A 366 10.69 -25.76 3.32
N LYS A 367 10.55 -25.90 4.65
CA LYS A 367 11.64 -26.36 5.53
C LYS A 367 12.08 -27.79 5.19
N ARG A 368 11.12 -28.72 5.02
CA ARG A 368 11.42 -30.11 4.63
C ARG A 368 12.09 -30.17 3.25
N ALA A 369 11.56 -29.38 2.29
CA ALA A 369 12.17 -29.29 0.96
C ALA A 369 13.60 -28.77 1.02
N LEU A 370 13.87 -27.75 1.84
CA LEU A 370 15.21 -27.22 2.05
C LEU A 370 16.18 -28.27 2.63
N ASP A 371 15.74 -29.05 3.63
CA ASP A 371 16.57 -30.09 4.24
C ASP A 371 16.93 -31.18 3.21
N VAL A 372 15.99 -31.58 2.34
CA VAL A 372 16.25 -32.51 1.24
C VAL A 372 17.24 -31.91 0.22
N GLN A 373 17.11 -30.64 -0.14
CA GLN A 373 18.02 -30.00 -1.11
C GLN A 373 19.46 -29.86 -0.55
N LYS A 374 19.60 -29.64 0.76
CA LYS A 374 20.92 -29.64 1.43
C LYS A 374 21.63 -31.00 1.34
N GLU A 375 20.89 -32.09 1.42
CA GLU A 375 21.47 -33.43 1.25
C GLU A 375 21.75 -33.71 -0.24
N THR A 376 20.86 -33.29 -1.14
CA THR A 376 21.00 -33.49 -2.58
C THR A 376 22.27 -32.83 -3.14
N ILE A 377 22.61 -31.60 -2.66
CA ILE A 377 23.84 -30.94 -3.12
C ILE A 377 25.11 -31.70 -2.70
N ASN A 378 25.14 -32.23 -1.48
CA ASN A 378 26.30 -33.03 -1.00
C ASN A 378 26.51 -34.24 -1.91
N GLN A 379 25.42 -34.93 -2.30
CA GLN A 379 25.48 -36.10 -3.19
C GLN A 379 25.89 -35.70 -4.61
N ALA A 380 25.40 -34.57 -5.14
CA ALA A 380 25.76 -34.08 -6.45
C ALA A 380 27.24 -33.65 -6.54
N GLU A 381 27.78 -33.01 -5.48
CA GLU A 381 29.19 -32.61 -5.40
C GLU A 381 30.10 -33.86 -5.37
N GLU A 382 29.74 -34.87 -4.60
CA GLU A 382 30.51 -36.12 -4.55
C GLU A 382 30.41 -36.88 -5.87
N GLY A 383 29.22 -36.91 -6.52
CA GLY A 383 29.03 -37.49 -7.85
C GLY A 383 29.92 -36.82 -8.90
N MET A 384 29.98 -35.48 -8.89
CA MET A 384 30.86 -34.71 -9.79
C MET A 384 32.35 -35.01 -9.52
N ARG A 385 32.76 -35.10 -8.25
CA ARG A 385 34.11 -35.45 -7.88
C ARG A 385 34.52 -36.84 -8.40
N ILE A 386 33.64 -37.83 -8.24
CA ILE A 386 33.87 -39.20 -8.72
C ILE A 386 33.94 -39.23 -10.23
N ALA A 387 33.01 -38.57 -10.96
CA ALA A 387 32.98 -38.53 -12.42
C ALA A 387 34.30 -37.96 -13.00
N ASN A 388 34.78 -36.84 -12.39
CA ASN A 388 36.03 -36.23 -12.80
C ASN A 388 37.25 -37.18 -12.59
N LEU A 389 37.36 -37.83 -11.42
CA LEU A 389 38.44 -38.77 -11.15
C LEU A 389 38.44 -39.97 -12.13
N ARG A 390 37.27 -40.54 -12.43
CA ARG A 390 37.12 -41.62 -13.37
C ARG A 390 37.53 -41.21 -14.79
N TYR A 391 37.14 -40.02 -15.19
CA TYR A 391 37.49 -39.48 -16.52
C TYR A 391 39.00 -39.24 -16.64
N GLN A 392 39.61 -38.60 -15.64
CA GLN A 392 41.06 -38.36 -15.60
C GLN A 392 41.90 -39.64 -15.55
N SER A 393 41.39 -40.72 -14.94
CA SER A 393 42.05 -42.04 -14.91
C SER A 393 41.78 -42.87 -16.14
N GLY A 394 41.02 -42.37 -17.12
CA GLY A 394 40.72 -43.07 -18.39
C GLY A 394 39.70 -44.20 -18.28
N VAL A 395 39.04 -44.40 -17.13
CA VAL A 395 38.00 -45.40 -16.92
C VAL A 395 36.57 -44.86 -16.97
N GLY A 396 36.42 -43.56 -16.99
CA GLY A 396 35.13 -42.87 -17.14
C GLY A 396 34.96 -42.25 -18.53
N THR A 397 33.75 -41.85 -18.84
CA THR A 397 33.42 -41.20 -20.11
C THR A 397 33.14 -39.69 -19.91
N GLN A 398 33.35 -38.91 -20.95
CA GLN A 398 32.95 -37.47 -20.94
C GLN A 398 31.45 -37.32 -20.65
N LEU A 399 30.60 -38.24 -21.07
CA LEU A 399 29.17 -38.24 -20.81
C LEU A 399 28.88 -38.30 -19.30
N GLU A 400 29.63 -39.11 -18.55
CA GLU A 400 29.50 -39.16 -17.06
C GLU A 400 29.83 -37.80 -16.43
N VAL A 401 30.89 -37.14 -16.88
CA VAL A 401 31.29 -35.80 -16.38
C VAL A 401 30.22 -34.76 -16.70
N LEU A 402 29.75 -34.70 -17.93
CA LEU A 402 28.70 -33.74 -18.34
C LEU A 402 27.39 -33.98 -17.58
N SER A 403 26.98 -35.26 -17.41
CA SER A 403 25.78 -35.60 -16.64
C SER A 403 25.90 -35.23 -15.16
N ALA A 404 27.06 -35.45 -14.55
CA ALA A 404 27.34 -35.06 -13.18
C ALA A 404 27.39 -33.51 -13.05
N GLN A 405 27.91 -32.79 -14.03
CA GLN A 405 27.92 -31.33 -14.08
C GLN A 405 26.51 -30.76 -14.14
N THR A 406 25.63 -31.29 -14.98
CA THR A 406 24.23 -30.89 -15.06
C THR A 406 23.52 -31.14 -13.73
N ALA A 407 23.68 -32.34 -13.15
CA ALA A 407 23.11 -32.68 -11.85
C ALA A 407 23.56 -31.74 -10.72
N LEU A 408 24.84 -31.34 -10.70
CA LEU A 408 25.36 -30.38 -9.73
C LEU A 408 24.81 -28.97 -9.95
N THR A 409 24.71 -28.53 -11.20
CA THR A 409 24.12 -27.23 -11.54
C THR A 409 22.66 -27.15 -11.10
N ASP A 410 21.88 -28.23 -11.40
CA ASP A 410 20.48 -28.32 -10.97
C ASP A 410 20.35 -28.36 -9.45
N ALA A 411 21.19 -29.12 -8.75
CA ALA A 411 21.18 -29.20 -7.29
C ALA A 411 21.47 -27.83 -6.65
N ARG A 412 22.45 -27.08 -7.16
CA ARG A 412 22.77 -25.73 -6.67
C ARG A 412 21.64 -24.73 -6.92
N THR A 413 21.05 -24.75 -8.11
CA THR A 413 19.91 -23.91 -8.46
C THR A 413 18.69 -24.22 -7.58
N ASN A 414 18.40 -25.51 -7.38
CA ASN A 414 17.29 -25.97 -6.54
C ASN A 414 17.51 -25.63 -5.06
N LEU A 415 18.74 -25.72 -4.55
CA LEU A 415 19.06 -25.28 -3.20
C LEU A 415 18.84 -23.77 -3.02
N ALA A 416 19.30 -22.94 -3.96
CA ALA A 416 19.07 -21.50 -3.93
C ALA A 416 17.56 -21.18 -3.91
N ALA A 417 16.77 -21.85 -4.75
CA ALA A 417 15.32 -21.70 -4.79
C ALA A 417 14.65 -22.18 -3.48
N ALA A 418 15.14 -23.27 -2.87
CA ALA A 418 14.62 -23.77 -1.60
C ALA A 418 14.88 -22.82 -0.43
N ILE A 419 16.08 -22.23 -0.36
CA ILE A 419 16.41 -21.20 0.64
C ILE A 419 15.49 -19.98 0.48
N TYR A 420 15.33 -19.48 -0.74
CA TYR A 420 14.39 -18.39 -1.05
C TYR A 420 12.96 -18.71 -0.59
N SER A 421 12.45 -19.88 -0.97
CA SER A 421 11.08 -20.30 -0.64
C SER A 421 10.87 -20.40 0.87
N PHE A 422 11.85 -20.93 1.61
CA PHE A 422 11.82 -21.00 3.07
C PHE A 422 11.81 -19.61 3.72
N ARG A 423 12.70 -18.70 3.27
CA ARG A 423 12.75 -17.31 3.76
C ARG A 423 11.44 -16.58 3.53
N LEU A 424 10.87 -16.72 2.32
CA LEU A 424 9.60 -16.11 1.98
C LEU A 424 8.43 -16.69 2.79
N ALA A 425 8.42 -18.00 3.02
CA ALA A 425 7.41 -18.66 3.85
C ALA A 425 7.47 -18.20 5.32
N LYS A 426 8.70 -18.00 5.88
CA LYS A 426 8.90 -17.40 7.21
C LYS A 426 8.31 -15.99 7.27
N SER A 427 8.59 -15.15 6.27
CA SER A 427 8.04 -13.79 6.18
C SER A 427 6.51 -13.80 6.00
N ALA A 428 5.97 -14.74 5.22
CA ALA A 428 4.53 -14.89 5.02
C ALA A 428 3.81 -15.28 6.32
N LEU A 429 4.38 -16.21 7.11
CA LEU A 429 3.81 -16.59 8.41
C LEU A 429 3.83 -15.41 9.40
N LYS A 430 4.92 -14.64 9.42
CA LYS A 430 5.02 -13.41 10.23
C LYS A 430 3.92 -12.41 9.86
N LYS A 431 3.69 -12.18 8.57
CA LYS A 431 2.59 -11.34 8.08
C LYS A 431 1.24 -11.91 8.46
N ALA A 432 0.99 -13.20 8.22
CA ALA A 432 -0.30 -13.85 8.45
C ALA A 432 -0.70 -13.86 9.93
N THR A 433 0.27 -13.95 10.83
CA THR A 433 0.03 -14.01 12.28
C THR A 433 0.15 -12.67 12.99
N SER A 434 0.83 -11.68 12.39
CA SER A 434 1.35 -10.48 13.08
C SER A 434 2.24 -10.85 14.28
N TYR A 435 2.76 -12.08 14.33
CA TYR A 435 3.69 -12.56 15.34
C TYR A 435 5.11 -12.48 14.80
N ASP A 436 6.00 -11.85 15.54
CA ASP A 436 7.44 -11.80 15.23
C ASP A 436 8.18 -12.76 16.18
N PRO A 437 8.46 -13.99 15.75
CA PRO A 437 9.46 -14.79 16.44
C PRO A 437 10.80 -14.18 16.11
N VAL A 438 11.39 -13.43 17.00
CA VAL A 438 12.71 -12.79 16.87
C VAL A 438 13.74 -13.74 16.30
#